data_2fe32e02184920d958f7d06414719874
#
_entry.id   2fe32e02184920d958f7d06414719874
#
_cell.length_a   1.000
_cell.length_b   1.000
_cell.length_c   1.000
_cell.angle_alpha   90.00
_cell.angle_beta   90.00
_cell.angle_gamma   90.00
#
_symmetry.space_group_name_H-M   'P 1'
#
loop_
_entity.id
_entity.type
_entity.pdbx_description
1 polymer ?
#
loop_
_entity_poly.entity_id
_entity_poly.type
_entity_poly.pdbx_seq_one_letter_code
_entity_poly.pdbx_strand_id
1 'polypeptide(L)'
;YGGMLTIVSASPQSKTSFVDSADAFDNCISITQNCTAKLSISIMGFVSKEQPELTMSVQTTLALLSKEKMNTREANPRVGTGYISYTDYRNEKRFKKGYYVTRRNITTQQPVVFYIDTLIQDSWVKAIQKSADEWNIIFEDLGIGKPIIIKPYEKDSTFRANNPMINTIAFLNNNNSEVTAYNVTDLRTGEILSTKIGVPRDLAVSVRRNGVYQMAEIDPRFRTYYIADEVICENLTARMLKAFGLSLGLATNLAGSAAYSPEELRSPEFTQKYGITASVMDNVLYNYLAQPGDKEKGVVL
;
A
#
# COMPACT_ATOMS: atom_id res chain seq x y z
N TYR A 1 22.58 3.82 -24.75
CA TYR A 1 21.56 2.81 -25.06
C TYR A 1 20.35 3.55 -25.64
N GLY A 2 20.19 3.54 -26.98
CA GLY A 2 19.02 4.08 -27.65
C GLY A 2 17.81 3.21 -27.33
N GLY A 3 16.91 3.71 -26.48
CA GLY A 3 15.65 3.04 -26.21
C GLY A 3 14.81 2.99 -27.48
N MET A 4 14.41 1.79 -27.88
CA MET A 4 13.50 1.58 -28.99
C MET A 4 12.14 2.13 -28.59
N LEU A 5 11.64 3.15 -29.31
CA LEU A 5 10.34 3.74 -29.03
C LEU A 5 9.22 2.72 -29.31
N THR A 6 8.59 2.21 -28.28
CA THR A 6 7.42 1.34 -28.38
C THR A 6 6.19 2.11 -27.94
N ILE A 7 5.20 2.21 -28.82
CA ILE A 7 3.92 2.84 -28.52
C ILE A 7 2.87 1.74 -28.45
N VAL A 8 2.14 1.68 -27.33
CA VAL A 8 1.00 0.79 -27.15
C VAL A 8 -0.26 1.66 -27.12
N SER A 9 -1.21 1.36 -27.98
CA SER A 9 -2.53 1.99 -27.98
C SER A 9 -3.62 0.94 -27.84
N ALA A 10 -4.72 1.32 -27.20
CA ALA A 10 -5.87 0.45 -26.99
C ALA A 10 -7.11 1.08 -27.65
N SER A 11 -7.82 0.29 -28.47
CA SER A 11 -9.07 0.69 -29.12
C SER A 11 -10.24 -0.05 -28.48
N PRO A 12 -11.14 0.63 -27.75
CA PRO A 12 -12.28 -0.01 -27.10
C PRO A 12 -13.21 -0.67 -28.14
N GLN A 13 -13.74 -1.84 -27.80
CA GLN A 13 -14.70 -2.59 -28.61
C GLN A 13 -16.08 -2.51 -27.95
N SER A 14 -16.95 -1.63 -28.43
CA SER A 14 -18.27 -1.42 -27.83
C SER A 14 -19.21 -2.63 -27.93
N LYS A 15 -19.03 -3.47 -28.97
CA LYS A 15 -19.88 -4.66 -29.20
C LYS A 15 -19.65 -5.78 -28.19
N THR A 16 -18.47 -5.84 -27.56
CA THR A 16 -18.06 -6.88 -26.61
C THR A 16 -17.89 -6.34 -25.20
N SER A 17 -18.22 -5.07 -24.99
CA SER A 17 -18.20 -4.44 -23.66
C SER A 17 -19.62 -4.38 -23.11
N PHE A 18 -19.81 -4.82 -21.87
CA PHE A 18 -21.13 -4.86 -21.22
C PHE A 18 -21.02 -4.60 -19.71
N VAL A 19 -22.14 -4.19 -19.12
CA VAL A 19 -22.26 -4.09 -17.67
C VAL A 19 -22.48 -5.50 -17.13
N ASP A 20 -21.58 -5.93 -16.25
CA ASP A 20 -21.62 -7.26 -15.63
C ASP A 20 -22.51 -7.24 -14.38
N SER A 21 -22.29 -6.26 -13.50
CA SER A 21 -23.11 -6.10 -12.29
C SER A 21 -23.23 -4.63 -11.88
N ALA A 22 -24.28 -4.35 -11.12
CA ALA A 22 -24.49 -3.08 -10.44
C ALA A 22 -24.91 -3.37 -9.01
N ASP A 23 -24.03 -3.04 -8.06
CA ASP A 23 -24.24 -3.28 -6.64
C ASP A 23 -24.57 -1.96 -5.94
N ALA A 24 -25.63 -1.93 -5.15
CA ALA A 24 -25.98 -0.82 -4.30
C ALA A 24 -25.58 -1.11 -2.85
N PHE A 25 -24.97 -0.13 -2.22
CA PHE A 25 -24.60 -0.13 -0.79
C PHE A 25 -25.21 1.10 -0.14
N ASP A 26 -25.18 1.18 1.19
CA ASP A 26 -25.80 2.27 1.94
C ASP A 26 -25.40 3.67 1.43
N ASN A 27 -24.12 3.85 1.11
CA ASN A 27 -23.54 5.14 0.73
C ASN A 27 -22.92 5.15 -0.67
N CYS A 28 -23.04 4.10 -1.45
CA CYS A 28 -22.45 4.08 -2.79
C CYS A 28 -23.12 3.08 -3.73
N ILE A 29 -22.94 3.32 -5.02
CA ILE A 29 -23.31 2.41 -6.09
C ILE A 29 -22.02 2.02 -6.81
N SER A 30 -21.81 0.74 -7.02
CA SER A 30 -20.66 0.21 -7.74
C SER A 30 -21.13 -0.51 -9.00
N ILE A 31 -20.63 -0.11 -10.15
CA ILE A 31 -20.95 -0.68 -11.45
C ILE A 31 -19.69 -1.36 -11.97
N THR A 32 -19.77 -2.66 -12.20
CA THR A 32 -18.72 -3.45 -12.81
C THR A 32 -19.01 -3.63 -14.30
N GLN A 33 -18.07 -3.24 -15.12
CA GLN A 33 -18.14 -3.36 -16.58
C GLN A 33 -17.01 -4.24 -17.08
N ASN A 34 -17.33 -5.19 -17.94
CA ASN A 34 -16.33 -5.91 -18.70
C ASN A 34 -16.08 -5.17 -20.02
N CYS A 35 -14.85 -4.67 -20.19
CA CYS A 35 -14.42 -3.91 -21.34
C CYS A 35 -13.43 -4.72 -22.16
N THR A 36 -13.68 -4.87 -23.46
CA THR A 36 -12.73 -5.48 -24.38
C THR A 36 -12.08 -4.40 -25.23
N ALA A 37 -10.77 -4.44 -25.35
CA ALA A 37 -10.01 -3.52 -26.18
C ALA A 37 -9.04 -4.29 -27.08
N LYS A 38 -8.87 -3.82 -28.33
CA LYS A 38 -7.80 -4.29 -29.21
C LYS A 38 -6.55 -3.47 -28.95
N LEU A 39 -5.44 -4.18 -28.73
CA LEU A 39 -4.14 -3.56 -28.51
C LEU A 39 -3.40 -3.46 -29.85
N SER A 40 -2.93 -2.26 -30.18
CA SER A 40 -1.99 -2.03 -31.28
C SER A 40 -0.62 -1.69 -30.70
N ILE A 41 0.39 -2.46 -31.08
CA ILE A 41 1.76 -2.25 -30.66
C ILE A 41 2.52 -1.69 -31.88
N SER A 42 3.08 -0.50 -31.74
CA SER A 42 3.93 0.12 -32.76
C SER A 42 5.35 0.21 -32.24
N ILE A 43 6.28 -0.35 -33.00
CA ILE A 43 7.72 -0.30 -32.71
C ILE A 43 8.38 0.44 -33.86
N MET A 44 9.03 1.57 -33.57
CA MET A 44 9.68 2.43 -34.57
C MET A 44 8.80 2.80 -35.77
N GLY A 45 7.47 2.98 -35.53
CA GLY A 45 6.50 3.30 -36.59
C GLY A 45 5.90 2.09 -37.34
N PHE A 46 6.37 0.88 -37.10
CA PHE A 46 5.77 -0.34 -37.63
C PHE A 46 4.71 -0.86 -36.68
N VAL A 47 3.47 -0.94 -37.13
CA VAL A 47 2.36 -1.49 -36.33
C VAL A 47 2.37 -3.01 -36.43
N SER A 48 2.22 -3.71 -35.31
CA SER A 48 2.06 -5.16 -35.30
C SER A 48 0.80 -5.54 -36.09
N LYS A 49 0.91 -6.57 -36.93
CA LYS A 49 -0.25 -7.13 -37.65
C LYS A 49 -1.22 -7.86 -36.70
N GLU A 50 -0.71 -8.41 -35.63
CA GLU A 50 -1.52 -9.05 -34.60
C GLU A 50 -1.96 -8.00 -33.58
N GLN A 51 -3.27 -7.87 -33.42
CA GLN A 51 -3.90 -6.99 -32.43
C GLN A 51 -4.57 -7.88 -31.39
N PRO A 52 -3.85 -8.25 -30.31
CA PRO A 52 -4.42 -9.07 -29.27
C PRO A 52 -5.60 -8.34 -28.61
N GLU A 53 -6.66 -9.06 -28.33
CA GLU A 53 -7.78 -8.55 -27.56
C GLU A 53 -7.47 -8.70 -26.06
N LEU A 54 -7.64 -7.61 -25.32
CA LEU A 54 -7.54 -7.57 -23.88
C LEU A 54 -8.93 -7.34 -23.30
N THR A 55 -9.39 -8.26 -22.46
CA THR A 55 -10.60 -8.07 -21.67
C THR A 55 -10.22 -7.69 -20.24
N MET A 56 -10.80 -6.61 -19.72
CA MET A 56 -10.60 -6.14 -18.38
C MET A 56 -11.92 -5.82 -17.70
N SER A 57 -12.03 -6.09 -16.42
CA SER A 57 -13.14 -5.60 -15.59
C SER A 57 -12.79 -4.25 -15.00
N VAL A 58 -13.65 -3.28 -15.25
CA VAL A 58 -13.54 -1.91 -14.72
C VAL A 58 -14.67 -1.70 -13.73
N GLN A 59 -14.32 -1.37 -12.49
CA GLN A 59 -15.29 -1.03 -11.46
C GLN A 59 -15.35 0.49 -11.33
N THR A 60 -16.53 1.06 -11.55
CA THR A 60 -16.81 2.48 -11.34
C THR A 60 -17.72 2.64 -10.14
N THR A 61 -17.35 3.50 -9.20
CA THR A 61 -18.13 3.74 -8.00
C THR A 61 -18.56 5.18 -7.88
N LEU A 62 -19.83 5.37 -7.57
CA LEU A 62 -20.42 6.65 -7.19
C LEU A 62 -20.71 6.62 -5.69
N ALA A 63 -19.99 7.42 -4.90
CA ALA A 63 -20.13 7.46 -3.46
C ALA A 63 -20.81 8.75 -3.01
N LEU A 64 -21.79 8.61 -2.11
CA LEU A 64 -22.42 9.74 -1.44
C LEU A 64 -21.52 10.17 -0.28
N LEU A 65 -20.94 11.35 -0.40
CA LEU A 65 -20.08 11.91 0.64
C LEU A 65 -20.91 12.53 1.76
N SER A 66 -20.42 12.43 3.01
CA SER A 66 -21.07 13.04 4.17
C SER A 66 -21.32 14.54 3.97
N LYS A 67 -22.45 15.02 4.50
CA LYS A 67 -22.73 16.46 4.61
C LYS A 67 -21.82 17.12 5.63
N GLU A 68 -21.53 16.43 6.72
CA GLU A 68 -20.54 16.85 7.71
C GLU A 68 -19.15 16.62 7.14
N LYS A 69 -18.37 17.66 7.07
CA LYS A 69 -17.02 17.65 6.50
C LYS A 69 -16.00 17.62 7.62
N MET A 70 -15.02 16.76 7.51
CA MET A 70 -13.82 16.84 8.37
C MET A 70 -13.12 18.20 8.17
N ASN A 71 -12.61 18.80 9.24
CA ASN A 71 -11.82 20.01 9.15
C ASN A 71 -10.59 19.83 8.26
N THR A 72 -10.43 20.68 7.27
CA THR A 72 -9.24 20.66 6.40
C THR A 72 -8.00 21.08 7.17
N ARG A 73 -6.86 20.51 6.81
CA ARG A 73 -5.56 20.90 7.32
C ARG A 73 -4.64 21.19 6.14
N GLU A 74 -4.05 22.37 6.12
CA GLU A 74 -3.06 22.69 5.09
C GLU A 74 -1.83 21.80 5.22
N ALA A 75 -1.36 21.29 4.07
CA ALA A 75 -0.17 20.43 4.03
C ALA A 75 1.09 21.30 4.11
N ASN A 76 2.03 20.82 4.90
CA ASN A 76 3.38 21.39 4.96
C ASN A 76 4.37 20.34 4.42
N PRO A 77 5.18 20.67 3.40
CA PRO A 77 6.12 19.70 2.80
C PRO A 77 7.20 19.20 3.76
N ARG A 78 7.35 19.85 4.93
CA ARG A 78 8.27 19.40 5.99
C ARG A 78 7.67 18.31 6.88
N VAL A 79 6.37 18.04 6.75
CA VAL A 79 5.67 17.01 7.52
C VAL A 79 5.39 15.85 6.57
N GLY A 80 5.84 14.64 6.93
CA GLY A 80 5.72 13.44 6.11
C GLY A 80 4.29 12.89 6.01
N THR A 81 3.36 13.70 5.49
CA THR A 81 1.97 13.33 5.24
C THR A 81 1.64 13.30 3.75
N GLY A 82 0.73 12.45 3.35
CA GLY A 82 0.10 12.53 2.04
C GLY A 82 -0.71 13.82 1.89
N TYR A 83 -0.96 14.24 0.67
CA TYR A 83 -1.75 15.44 0.38
C TYR A 83 -2.54 15.32 -0.92
N ILE A 84 -3.62 16.10 -1.00
CA ILE A 84 -4.34 16.38 -2.22
C ILE A 84 -4.12 17.83 -2.61
N SER A 85 -4.06 18.12 -3.91
CA SER A 85 -3.95 19.51 -4.41
C SER A 85 -5.30 20.08 -4.77
N TYR A 86 -5.50 21.35 -4.53
CA TYR A 86 -6.63 22.11 -5.01
C TYR A 86 -6.17 23.40 -5.69
N THR A 87 -7.02 23.95 -6.56
CA THR A 87 -6.77 25.24 -7.19
C THR A 87 -7.85 26.20 -6.78
N ASP A 88 -7.43 27.31 -6.17
CA ASP A 88 -8.33 28.39 -5.74
C ASP A 88 -8.43 29.43 -6.85
N TYR A 89 -9.62 29.58 -7.41
CA TYR A 89 -9.96 30.53 -8.47
C TYR A 89 -10.73 31.76 -7.97
N ARG A 90 -10.84 31.96 -6.66
CA ARG A 90 -11.58 33.13 -6.10
C ARG A 90 -10.99 34.47 -6.50
N ASN A 91 -9.72 34.49 -6.90
CA ASN A 91 -9.10 35.68 -7.45
C ASN A 91 -9.00 35.57 -8.97
N GLU A 92 -9.78 36.37 -9.71
CA GLU A 92 -9.85 36.33 -11.17
C GLU A 92 -8.50 36.57 -11.88
N LYS A 93 -7.59 37.31 -11.24
CA LYS A 93 -6.29 37.65 -11.82
C LYS A 93 -5.19 36.61 -11.55
N ARG A 94 -5.34 35.77 -10.53
CA ARG A 94 -4.32 34.76 -10.14
C ARG A 94 -4.97 33.59 -9.45
N PHE A 95 -4.84 32.41 -10.01
CA PHE A 95 -5.16 31.18 -9.29
C PHE A 95 -4.04 30.85 -8.29
N LYS A 96 -4.41 30.30 -7.14
CA LYS A 96 -3.48 29.81 -6.12
C LYS A 96 -3.65 28.30 -5.98
N LYS A 97 -2.54 27.56 -6.08
CA LYS A 97 -2.53 26.14 -5.70
C LYS A 97 -2.36 26.03 -4.19
N GLY A 98 -3.16 25.19 -3.58
CA GLY A 98 -3.07 24.81 -2.18
C GLY A 98 -3.06 23.30 -2.04
N TYR A 99 -2.75 22.81 -0.84
CA TYR A 99 -2.64 21.38 -0.55
C TYR A 99 -3.29 21.11 0.79
N TYR A 100 -4.18 20.10 0.84
CA TYR A 100 -4.73 19.58 2.08
C TYR A 100 -4.06 18.24 2.43
N VAL A 101 -3.73 18.06 3.71
CA VAL A 101 -3.24 16.79 4.26
C VAL A 101 -4.29 15.71 4.04
N THR A 102 -3.87 14.55 3.54
CA THR A 102 -4.71 13.36 3.60
C THR A 102 -4.55 12.70 4.95
N ARG A 103 -5.66 12.41 5.63
CA ARG A 103 -5.64 11.78 6.95
C ARG A 103 -6.96 11.07 7.24
N ARG A 104 -6.90 10.08 8.13
CA ARG A 104 -8.10 9.47 8.67
C ARG A 104 -8.69 10.28 9.83
N ASN A 105 -9.99 10.23 9.92
CA ASN A 105 -10.71 10.69 11.11
C ASN A 105 -10.79 9.54 12.12
N ILE A 106 -9.79 9.44 13.00
CA ILE A 106 -9.70 8.40 14.02
C ILE A 106 -10.15 8.97 15.35
N THR A 107 -11.12 8.32 15.96
CA THR A 107 -11.62 8.66 17.29
C THR A 107 -11.75 7.38 18.13
N THR A 108 -11.87 7.54 19.44
CA THR A 108 -12.12 6.40 20.36
C THR A 108 -13.41 5.65 20.05
N GLN A 109 -14.34 6.29 19.34
CA GLN A 109 -15.68 5.73 19.02
C GLN A 109 -15.76 5.15 17.60
N GLN A 110 -14.78 5.42 16.73
CA GLN A 110 -14.78 5.00 15.33
C GLN A 110 -13.49 4.24 15.00
N PRO A 111 -13.46 2.92 15.24
CA PRO A 111 -12.31 2.11 14.87
C PRO A 111 -12.18 1.96 13.34
N VAL A 112 -10.95 1.76 12.89
CA VAL A 112 -10.62 1.46 11.50
C VAL A 112 -10.59 -0.06 11.33
N VAL A 113 -11.68 -0.63 10.85
CA VAL A 113 -11.78 -2.07 10.63
C VAL A 113 -11.24 -2.42 9.25
N PHE A 114 -10.26 -3.31 9.19
CA PHE A 114 -9.76 -3.92 7.97
C PHE A 114 -10.28 -5.35 7.85
N TYR A 115 -10.93 -5.66 6.76
CA TYR A 115 -11.37 -7.01 6.44
C TYR A 115 -10.32 -7.73 5.62
N ILE A 116 -9.83 -8.87 6.13
CA ILE A 116 -8.79 -9.67 5.51
C ILE A 116 -9.37 -10.82 4.70
N ASP A 117 -8.85 -10.99 3.48
CA ASP A 117 -9.24 -12.08 2.58
C ASP A 117 -8.89 -13.44 3.20
N THR A 118 -9.86 -14.35 3.22
CA THR A 118 -9.72 -15.71 3.74
C THR A 118 -8.77 -16.58 2.92
N LEU A 119 -8.34 -16.14 1.75
CA LEU A 119 -7.30 -16.80 0.96
C LEU A 119 -5.88 -16.56 1.50
N ILE A 120 -5.68 -15.55 2.35
CA ILE A 120 -4.39 -15.27 2.99
C ILE A 120 -4.14 -16.32 4.07
N GLN A 121 -2.99 -16.97 4.02
CA GLN A 121 -2.63 -18.05 4.95
C GLN A 121 -2.47 -17.55 6.40
N ASP A 122 -2.75 -18.42 7.36
CA ASP A 122 -2.81 -18.06 8.79
C ASP A 122 -1.52 -17.45 9.36
N SER A 123 -0.35 -17.90 8.90
CA SER A 123 0.94 -17.32 9.33
C SER A 123 1.08 -15.86 8.90
N TRP A 124 0.62 -15.53 7.69
CA TRP A 124 0.62 -14.17 7.18
C TRP A 124 -0.44 -13.31 7.87
N VAL A 125 -1.60 -13.88 8.19
CA VAL A 125 -2.62 -13.19 9.00
C VAL A 125 -2.05 -12.77 10.35
N LYS A 126 -1.27 -13.65 11.02
CA LYS A 126 -0.60 -13.34 12.28
C LYS A 126 0.44 -12.22 12.13
N ALA A 127 1.20 -12.21 11.04
CA ALA A 127 2.17 -11.15 10.75
C ALA A 127 1.48 -9.79 10.50
N ILE A 128 0.35 -9.81 9.79
CA ILE A 128 -0.48 -8.62 9.56
C ILE A 128 -1.10 -8.10 10.86
N GLN A 129 -1.63 -9.01 11.70
CA GLN A 129 -2.16 -8.64 13.02
C GLN A 129 -1.08 -8.01 13.89
N LYS A 130 0.12 -8.61 13.94
CA LYS A 130 1.25 -8.03 14.68
C LYS A 130 1.55 -6.60 14.24
N SER A 131 1.53 -6.33 12.94
CA SER A 131 1.76 -4.97 12.41
C SER A 131 0.68 -3.98 12.82
N ALA A 132 -0.57 -4.42 12.92
CA ALA A 132 -1.68 -3.60 13.41
C ALA A 132 -1.53 -3.31 14.92
N ASP A 133 -1.10 -4.32 15.69
CA ASP A 133 -0.90 -4.20 17.13
C ASP A 133 0.24 -3.22 17.48
N GLU A 134 1.32 -3.19 16.71
CA GLU A 134 2.40 -2.20 16.87
C GLU A 134 1.89 -0.75 16.68
N TRP A 135 1.02 -0.52 15.70
CA TRP A 135 0.36 0.78 15.55
C TRP A 135 -0.60 1.08 16.70
N ASN A 136 -1.32 0.07 17.18
CA ASN A 136 -2.25 0.22 18.29
C ASN A 136 -1.56 0.61 19.60
N ILE A 137 -0.31 0.15 19.85
CA ILE A 137 0.51 0.57 21.00
C ILE A 137 0.69 2.09 20.97
N ILE A 138 1.05 2.65 19.81
CA ILE A 138 1.24 4.11 19.65
C ILE A 138 -0.08 4.86 19.90
N PHE A 139 -1.20 4.33 19.42
CA PHE A 139 -2.51 4.95 19.65
C PHE A 139 -2.96 4.85 21.10
N GLU A 140 -2.61 3.78 21.83
CA GLU A 140 -2.83 3.68 23.29
C GLU A 140 -2.05 4.75 24.05
N ASP A 141 -0.77 4.96 23.69
CA ASP A 141 0.07 6.02 24.28
C ASP A 141 -0.50 7.43 24.03
N LEU A 142 -1.20 7.62 22.93
CA LEU A 142 -1.91 8.86 22.58
C LEU A 142 -3.30 8.97 23.23
N GLY A 143 -3.75 7.99 24.02
CA GLY A 143 -5.06 7.96 24.67
C GLY A 143 -6.24 7.68 23.74
N ILE A 144 -6.00 7.17 22.53
CA ILE A 144 -7.04 6.84 21.53
C ILE A 144 -7.51 5.39 21.70
N GLY A 145 -6.72 4.53 22.34
CA GLY A 145 -7.00 3.09 22.48
C GLY A 145 -6.47 2.30 21.28
N LYS A 146 -7.16 1.21 20.91
CA LYS A 146 -6.76 0.30 19.80
C LYS A 146 -7.68 0.47 18.59
N PRO A 147 -7.50 1.52 17.79
CA PRO A 147 -8.43 1.82 16.71
C PRO A 147 -8.28 0.91 15.49
N ILE A 148 -7.15 0.22 15.27
CA ILE A 148 -6.97 -0.66 14.12
C ILE A 148 -7.42 -2.07 14.48
N ILE A 149 -8.45 -2.55 13.79
CA ILE A 149 -9.04 -3.87 14.01
C ILE A 149 -8.94 -4.68 12.72
N ILE A 150 -8.44 -5.91 12.82
CA ILE A 150 -8.41 -6.86 11.70
C ILE A 150 -9.53 -7.89 11.91
N LYS A 151 -10.36 -8.09 10.88
CA LYS A 151 -11.43 -9.11 10.85
C LYS A 151 -11.33 -9.92 9.57
N PRO A 152 -11.64 -11.21 9.59
CA PRO A 152 -11.77 -12.00 8.36
C PRO A 152 -12.95 -11.47 7.52
N TYR A 153 -12.96 -11.77 6.22
CA TYR A 153 -14.15 -11.56 5.39
C TYR A 153 -15.34 -12.26 6.04
N GLU A 154 -16.42 -11.52 6.19
CA GLU A 154 -17.63 -12.08 6.79
C GLU A 154 -18.28 -13.05 5.80
N LYS A 155 -18.76 -14.17 6.33
CA LYS A 155 -19.51 -15.17 5.54
C LYS A 155 -20.98 -14.77 5.34
N ASP A 156 -21.36 -13.59 5.82
CA ASP A 156 -22.70 -13.05 5.66
C ASP A 156 -22.96 -12.73 4.17
N SER A 157 -24.17 -13.06 3.72
CA SER A 157 -24.65 -12.77 2.36
C SER A 157 -24.67 -11.27 2.03
N THR A 158 -24.63 -10.40 3.03
CA THR A 158 -24.60 -8.94 2.88
C THR A 158 -23.20 -8.38 2.72
N PHE A 159 -22.15 -9.11 3.17
CA PHE A 159 -20.76 -8.67 2.99
C PHE A 159 -20.36 -8.68 1.52
N ARG A 160 -19.80 -7.58 1.07
CA ARG A 160 -19.28 -7.42 -0.29
C ARG A 160 -17.87 -6.88 -0.25
N ALA A 161 -16.88 -7.72 -0.52
CA ALA A 161 -15.46 -7.33 -0.56
C ALA A 161 -15.17 -6.24 -1.61
N ASN A 162 -16.00 -6.17 -2.65
CA ASN A 162 -15.93 -5.14 -3.70
C ASN A 162 -16.53 -3.78 -3.28
N ASN A 163 -17.13 -3.67 -2.08
CA ASN A 163 -17.56 -2.37 -1.56
C ASN A 163 -16.34 -1.44 -1.42
N PRO A 164 -16.28 -0.31 -2.14
CA PRO A 164 -15.14 0.59 -2.11
C PRO A 164 -15.02 1.39 -0.82
N MET A 165 -16.07 1.43 0.00
CA MET A 165 -16.11 2.21 1.24
C MET A 165 -15.63 1.42 2.48
N ILE A 166 -15.32 0.13 2.35
CA ILE A 166 -14.71 -0.67 3.42
C ILE A 166 -13.21 -0.79 3.24
N ASN A 167 -12.47 -0.97 4.34
CA ASN A 167 -11.04 -1.25 4.23
C ASN A 167 -10.84 -2.76 4.05
N THR A 168 -9.98 -3.13 3.12
CA THR A 168 -9.69 -4.55 2.86
C THR A 168 -8.20 -4.81 2.75
N ILE A 169 -7.81 -6.02 3.14
CA ILE A 169 -6.48 -6.58 2.92
C ILE A 169 -6.69 -7.84 2.08
N ALA A 170 -6.21 -7.84 0.85
CA ALA A 170 -6.42 -8.94 -0.08
C ALA A 170 -5.18 -9.20 -0.95
N PHE A 171 -5.14 -10.38 -1.55
CA PHE A 171 -4.10 -10.64 -2.54
C PHE A 171 -4.23 -9.71 -3.75
N LEU A 172 -3.08 -9.18 -4.16
CA LEU A 172 -2.96 -8.41 -5.38
C LEU A 172 -2.34 -9.27 -6.47
N ASN A 173 -3.04 -9.39 -7.58
CA ASN A 173 -2.61 -10.20 -8.72
C ASN A 173 -2.03 -9.28 -9.81
N ASN A 174 -0.91 -8.64 -9.49
CA ASN A 174 -0.16 -7.78 -10.41
C ASN A 174 1.32 -8.14 -10.36
N ASN A 175 2.10 -7.61 -11.30
CA ASN A 175 3.55 -7.81 -11.36
C ASN A 175 4.34 -6.97 -10.33
N ASN A 176 3.65 -6.34 -9.37
CA ASN A 176 4.28 -5.58 -8.32
C ASN A 176 4.51 -6.47 -7.10
N SER A 177 5.76 -6.69 -6.76
CA SER A 177 6.17 -7.53 -5.61
C SER A 177 6.14 -6.78 -4.27
N GLU A 178 5.54 -5.59 -4.21
CA GLU A 178 5.45 -4.77 -3.01
C GLU A 178 4.01 -4.74 -2.46
N VAL A 179 3.90 -4.70 -1.12
CA VAL A 179 2.64 -4.39 -0.46
C VAL A 179 2.25 -2.96 -0.77
N THR A 180 1.03 -2.77 -1.24
CA THR A 180 0.52 -1.46 -1.66
C THR A 180 -0.70 -1.06 -0.84
N ALA A 181 -0.87 0.24 -0.61
CA ALA A 181 -2.05 0.79 0.04
C ALA A 181 -2.67 1.89 -0.84
N TYR A 182 -3.93 1.70 -1.20
CA TYR A 182 -4.69 2.64 -2.02
C TYR A 182 -5.80 3.27 -1.19
N ASN A 183 -5.73 4.58 -1.01
CA ASN A 183 -6.70 5.35 -0.25
C ASN A 183 -7.78 5.94 -1.14
N VAL A 184 -9.03 5.74 -0.77
CA VAL A 184 -10.17 6.50 -1.28
C VAL A 184 -10.31 7.74 -0.40
N THR A 185 -10.19 8.91 -0.99
CA THR A 185 -10.08 10.18 -0.25
C THR A 185 -11.18 11.17 -0.67
N ASP A 186 -11.81 11.83 0.28
CA ASP A 186 -12.69 12.95 0.01
C ASP A 186 -11.85 14.15 -0.42
N LEU A 187 -11.95 14.51 -1.70
CA LEU A 187 -11.19 15.62 -2.28
C LEU A 187 -11.57 17.01 -1.71
N ARG A 188 -12.68 17.11 -0.98
CA ARG A 188 -13.11 18.37 -0.35
C ARG A 188 -12.33 18.67 0.93
N THR A 189 -11.81 17.62 1.61
CA THR A 189 -11.26 17.74 2.97
C THR A 189 -9.91 17.06 3.16
N GLY A 190 -9.56 16.10 2.30
CA GLY A 190 -8.41 15.21 2.50
C GLY A 190 -8.71 14.03 3.42
N GLU A 191 -9.98 13.81 3.81
CA GLU A 191 -10.35 12.66 4.64
C GLU A 191 -10.19 11.34 3.88
N ILE A 192 -9.47 10.38 4.48
CA ILE A 192 -9.37 9.03 3.95
C ILE A 192 -10.61 8.24 4.39
N LEU A 193 -11.46 7.90 3.44
CA LEU A 193 -12.73 7.19 3.67
C LEU A 193 -12.51 5.69 3.80
N SER A 194 -11.69 5.12 2.93
CA SER A 194 -11.33 3.70 2.96
C SER A 194 -9.94 3.46 2.40
N THR A 195 -9.38 2.28 2.67
CA THR A 195 -8.09 1.84 2.11
C THR A 195 -8.18 0.40 1.65
N LYS A 196 -7.61 0.13 0.49
CA LYS A 196 -7.37 -1.21 -0.02
C LYS A 196 -5.89 -1.52 0.09
N ILE A 197 -5.53 -2.51 0.92
CA ILE A 197 -4.15 -3.00 1.04
C ILE A 197 -4.02 -4.25 0.19
N GLY A 198 -3.11 -4.21 -0.77
CA GLY A 198 -2.79 -5.33 -1.65
C GLY A 198 -1.53 -6.05 -1.20
N VAL A 199 -1.63 -7.34 -0.92
CA VAL A 199 -0.49 -8.22 -0.61
C VAL A 199 -0.14 -9.01 -1.86
N PRO A 200 1.11 -8.94 -2.37
CA PRO A 200 1.50 -9.68 -3.56
C PRO A 200 1.44 -11.20 -3.33
N ARG A 201 0.90 -11.95 -4.29
CA ARG A 201 0.92 -13.42 -4.24
C ARG A 201 2.32 -14.00 -4.32
N ASP A 202 3.21 -13.34 -5.03
CA ASP A 202 4.60 -13.71 -5.22
C ASP A 202 5.56 -13.11 -4.17
N LEU A 203 5.01 -12.66 -3.01
CA LEU A 203 5.82 -12.06 -1.94
C LEU A 203 7.00 -12.94 -1.55
N ALA A 204 6.80 -14.25 -1.40
CA ALA A 204 7.87 -15.20 -1.06
C ALA A 204 9.01 -15.19 -2.10
N VAL A 205 8.66 -15.08 -3.39
CA VAL A 205 9.65 -14.97 -4.48
C VAL A 205 10.41 -13.65 -4.39
N SER A 206 9.71 -12.56 -4.08
CA SER A 206 10.30 -11.24 -3.89
C SER A 206 11.26 -11.22 -2.70
N VAL A 207 10.82 -11.73 -1.54
CA VAL A 207 11.64 -11.83 -0.32
C VAL A 207 12.90 -12.64 -0.59
N ARG A 208 12.77 -13.81 -1.24
CA ARG A 208 13.90 -14.63 -1.62
C ARG A 208 14.87 -13.89 -2.53
N ARG A 209 14.36 -13.33 -3.62
CA ARG A 209 15.20 -12.60 -4.60
C ARG A 209 15.98 -11.48 -3.95
N ASN A 210 15.30 -10.61 -3.21
CA ASN A 210 15.93 -9.46 -2.57
C ASN A 210 16.88 -9.89 -1.45
N GLY A 211 16.49 -10.89 -0.65
CA GLY A 211 17.32 -11.42 0.43
C GLY A 211 18.58 -12.12 -0.07
N VAL A 212 18.51 -12.89 -1.17
CA VAL A 212 19.70 -13.52 -1.77
C VAL A 212 20.70 -12.45 -2.20
N TYR A 213 20.25 -11.39 -2.87
CA TYR A 213 21.16 -10.34 -3.33
C TYR A 213 21.74 -9.48 -2.20
N GLN A 214 20.98 -9.23 -1.15
CA GLN A 214 21.37 -8.25 -0.13
C GLN A 214 21.90 -8.90 1.14
N MET A 215 21.46 -10.13 1.47
CA MET A 215 21.66 -10.70 2.79
C MET A 215 22.32 -12.10 2.79
N ALA A 216 22.44 -12.77 1.65
CA ALA A 216 22.92 -14.17 1.66
C ALA A 216 24.34 -14.33 2.22
N GLU A 217 25.20 -13.32 2.12
CA GLU A 217 26.52 -13.37 2.71
C GLU A 217 26.48 -13.26 4.25
N ILE A 218 25.48 -12.55 4.79
CA ILE A 218 25.37 -12.19 6.21
C ILE A 218 24.41 -13.14 6.93
N ASP A 219 23.28 -13.48 6.31
CA ASP A 219 22.24 -14.31 6.89
C ASP A 219 22.10 -15.64 6.13
N PRO A 220 22.52 -16.77 6.72
CA PRO A 220 22.42 -18.09 6.11
C PRO A 220 20.99 -18.51 5.71
N ARG A 221 19.94 -17.91 6.32
CA ARG A 221 18.54 -18.18 6.00
C ARG A 221 18.21 -17.86 4.53
N PHE A 222 18.97 -16.96 3.88
CA PHE A 222 18.80 -16.60 2.47
C PHE A 222 19.64 -17.46 1.49
N ARG A 223 20.45 -18.40 1.97
CA ARG A 223 21.27 -19.30 1.13
C ARG A 223 20.50 -20.54 0.64
N THR A 224 19.25 -20.69 1.07
CA THR A 224 18.40 -21.85 0.74
C THR A 224 17.55 -21.57 -0.50
N TYR A 225 17.17 -22.65 -1.21
CA TYR A 225 16.28 -22.54 -2.36
C TYR A 225 14.86 -22.09 -1.93
N TYR A 226 14.37 -22.64 -0.83
CA TYR A 226 13.09 -22.24 -0.22
C TYR A 226 13.36 -21.40 1.02
N ILE A 227 12.79 -20.21 1.05
CA ILE A 227 12.83 -19.33 2.23
C ILE A 227 11.82 -19.83 3.24
N ALA A 228 12.23 -19.91 4.51
CA ALA A 228 11.32 -20.27 5.60
C ALA A 228 10.20 -19.26 5.74
N ASP A 229 8.99 -19.73 6.06
CA ASP A 229 7.80 -18.87 6.20
C ASP A 229 7.98 -17.80 7.29
N GLU A 230 8.78 -18.10 8.32
CA GLU A 230 9.15 -17.12 9.36
C GLU A 230 9.85 -15.88 8.77
N VAL A 231 10.80 -16.07 7.85
CA VAL A 231 11.51 -14.96 7.19
C VAL A 231 10.57 -14.16 6.28
N ILE A 232 9.63 -14.84 5.63
CA ILE A 232 8.60 -14.19 4.82
C ILE A 232 7.69 -13.35 5.73
N CYS A 233 7.29 -13.89 6.89
CA CYS A 233 6.45 -13.19 7.87
C CYS A 233 7.17 -11.97 8.49
N GLU A 234 8.47 -12.07 8.79
CA GLU A 234 9.29 -10.93 9.22
C GLU A 234 9.23 -9.78 8.19
N ASN A 235 9.47 -10.10 6.93
CA ASN A 235 9.40 -9.13 5.84
C ASN A 235 7.98 -8.57 5.63
N LEU A 236 6.96 -9.42 5.69
CA LEU A 236 5.57 -9.00 5.57
C LEU A 236 5.20 -8.04 6.69
N THR A 237 5.63 -8.31 7.94
CA THR A 237 5.39 -7.42 9.08
C THR A 237 5.94 -6.02 8.80
N ALA A 238 7.18 -5.89 8.36
CA ALA A 238 7.79 -4.60 8.04
C ALA A 238 7.04 -3.85 6.93
N ARG A 239 6.66 -4.55 5.86
CA ARG A 239 5.88 -3.97 4.75
C ARG A 239 4.48 -3.55 5.17
N MET A 240 3.83 -4.33 6.04
CA MET A 240 2.51 -4.03 6.56
C MET A 240 2.50 -2.86 7.53
N LEU A 241 3.55 -2.69 8.36
CA LEU A 241 3.72 -1.49 9.18
C LEU A 241 3.69 -0.23 8.33
N LYS A 242 4.43 -0.21 7.22
CA LYS A 242 4.41 0.91 6.28
C LYS A 242 3.04 1.06 5.60
N ALA A 243 2.41 -0.03 5.17
CA ALA A 243 1.09 0.01 4.53
C ALA A 243 0.01 0.58 5.45
N PHE A 244 0.02 0.23 6.74
CA PHE A 244 -0.85 0.87 7.73
C PHE A 244 -0.54 2.35 7.88
N GLY A 245 0.72 2.76 7.94
CA GLY A 245 1.10 4.17 7.96
C GLY A 245 0.57 4.95 6.75
N LEU A 246 0.69 4.39 5.54
CA LEU A 246 0.08 4.95 4.32
C LEU A 246 -1.45 5.05 4.45
N SER A 247 -2.10 4.03 5.03
CA SER A 247 -3.56 4.03 5.25
C SER A 247 -4.02 5.07 6.26
N LEU A 248 -3.14 5.54 7.11
CA LEU A 248 -3.39 6.62 8.08
C LEU A 248 -3.15 8.01 7.47
N GLY A 249 -2.53 8.07 6.29
CA GLY A 249 -2.22 9.31 5.58
C GLY A 249 -0.77 9.76 5.70
N LEU A 250 0.13 8.93 6.25
CA LEU A 250 1.56 9.23 6.24
C LEU A 250 2.12 9.04 4.82
N ALA A 251 3.16 9.77 4.48
CA ALA A 251 3.90 9.62 3.23
C ALA A 251 5.18 8.80 3.45
N THR A 252 5.70 8.23 2.36
CA THR A 252 7.02 7.59 2.38
C THR A 252 8.11 8.59 2.81
N ASN A 253 8.98 8.15 3.71
CA ASN A 253 10.07 8.96 4.24
C ASN A 253 11.43 8.29 3.95
N LEU A 254 12.00 8.60 2.80
CA LEU A 254 13.31 8.06 2.39
C LEU A 254 14.51 8.64 3.16
N ALA A 255 14.30 9.68 3.97
CA ALA A 255 15.35 10.26 4.80
C ALA A 255 15.57 9.46 6.10
N GLY A 256 14.70 8.51 6.41
CA GLY A 256 14.82 7.68 7.62
C GLY A 256 16.12 6.90 7.68
N SER A 257 16.52 6.28 6.57
CA SER A 257 17.77 5.51 6.49
C SER A 257 19.06 6.36 6.52
N ALA A 258 18.96 7.64 6.23
CA ALA A 258 20.10 8.55 6.30
C ALA A 258 20.33 9.16 7.69
N ALA A 259 19.46 8.84 8.66
CA ALA A 259 19.51 9.42 10.00
C ALA A 259 20.57 8.77 10.91
N TYR A 260 20.95 7.53 10.61
CA TYR A 260 21.86 6.73 11.43
C TYR A 260 23.23 6.60 10.76
N SER A 261 24.28 6.66 11.55
CA SER A 261 25.65 6.48 11.09
C SER A 261 25.97 5.00 10.77
N PRO A 262 26.99 4.73 9.95
CA PRO A 262 27.46 3.36 9.71
C PRO A 262 27.85 2.60 10.99
N GLU A 263 28.41 3.30 11.97
CA GLU A 263 28.83 2.74 13.26
C GLU A 263 27.59 2.33 14.07
N GLU A 264 26.56 3.18 14.11
CA GLU A 264 25.29 2.88 14.79
C GLU A 264 24.57 1.68 14.16
N LEU A 265 24.51 1.59 12.83
CA LEU A 265 23.87 0.49 12.12
C LEU A 265 24.61 -0.85 12.24
N ARG A 266 25.86 -0.83 12.71
CA ARG A 266 26.64 -2.03 13.03
C ARG A 266 26.80 -2.29 14.54
N SER A 267 26.15 -1.46 15.39
CA SER A 267 26.10 -1.68 16.84
C SER A 267 24.91 -2.55 17.21
N PRO A 268 25.11 -3.70 17.89
CA PRO A 268 24.02 -4.51 18.41
C PRO A 268 23.10 -3.73 19.35
N GLU A 269 23.67 -2.97 20.29
CA GLU A 269 22.93 -2.22 21.29
C GLU A 269 22.06 -1.15 20.65
N PHE A 270 22.60 -0.47 19.62
CA PHE A 270 21.87 0.57 18.90
C PHE A 270 20.75 -0.02 18.06
N THR A 271 21.05 -1.04 17.23
CA THR A 271 20.07 -1.62 16.31
C THR A 271 18.96 -2.38 17.02
N GLN A 272 19.24 -3.01 18.16
CA GLN A 272 18.20 -3.64 19.00
C GLN A 272 17.26 -2.62 19.63
N LYS A 273 17.74 -1.42 19.93
CA LYS A 273 16.93 -0.37 20.56
C LYS A 273 16.18 0.49 19.55
N TYR A 274 16.82 0.87 18.45
CA TYR A 274 16.31 1.87 17.51
C TYR A 274 15.96 1.30 16.13
N GLY A 275 16.26 0.02 15.87
CA GLY A 275 16.07 -0.59 14.56
C GLY A 275 17.12 -0.13 13.53
N ILE A 276 16.82 -0.38 12.27
CA ILE A 276 17.73 -0.14 11.14
C ILE A 276 17.39 1.15 10.35
N THR A 277 16.34 1.84 10.74
CA THR A 277 15.90 3.11 10.13
C THR A 277 15.14 3.95 11.15
N ALA A 278 15.24 5.25 11.06
CA ALA A 278 14.54 6.18 11.94
C ALA A 278 13.04 6.34 11.59
N SER A 279 12.55 5.69 10.55
CA SER A 279 11.16 5.84 10.12
C SER A 279 10.60 4.55 9.57
N VAL A 280 9.49 4.06 10.14
CA VAL A 280 8.70 2.95 9.61
C VAL A 280 8.16 3.23 8.19
N MET A 281 8.14 4.48 7.77
CA MET A 281 7.72 4.89 6.43
C MET A 281 8.84 4.84 5.38
N ASP A 282 10.04 4.38 5.74
CA ASP A 282 11.15 4.18 4.81
C ASP A 282 10.94 2.91 3.95
N ASN A 283 11.79 2.76 2.94
CA ASN A 283 11.82 1.59 2.06
C ASN A 283 12.87 0.53 2.47
N VAL A 284 13.54 0.73 3.59
CA VAL A 284 14.58 -0.18 4.08
C VAL A 284 13.94 -1.43 4.66
N LEU A 285 14.33 -2.60 4.13
CA LEU A 285 13.88 -3.91 4.59
C LEU A 285 15.00 -4.69 5.27
N TYR A 286 16.25 -4.32 5.00
CA TYR A 286 17.44 -4.99 5.51
C TYR A 286 18.50 -3.96 5.88
N ASN A 287 19.34 -4.30 6.86
CA ASN A 287 20.49 -3.48 7.24
C ASN A 287 21.59 -3.58 6.17
N TYR A 288 21.61 -2.65 5.25
CA TYR A 288 22.52 -2.63 4.10
C TYR A 288 24.00 -2.39 4.46
N LEU A 289 24.31 -2.04 5.71
CA LEU A 289 25.68 -1.85 6.22
C LEU A 289 26.20 -3.03 7.03
N ALA A 290 25.34 -4.00 7.37
CA ALA A 290 25.75 -5.19 8.10
C ALA A 290 26.83 -5.97 7.32
N GLN A 291 27.75 -6.56 8.05
CA GLN A 291 28.87 -7.34 7.52
C GLN A 291 28.81 -8.80 8.05
N PRO A 292 29.48 -9.76 7.40
CA PRO A 292 29.62 -11.10 7.93
C PRO A 292 30.09 -11.09 9.38
N GLY A 293 29.40 -11.81 10.27
CA GLY A 293 29.67 -11.87 11.70
C GLY A 293 28.91 -10.83 12.54
N ASP A 294 28.26 -9.85 11.93
CA ASP A 294 27.49 -8.84 12.70
C ASP A 294 26.19 -9.43 13.27
N LYS A 295 25.55 -10.37 12.52
CA LYS A 295 24.36 -11.09 12.99
C LYS A 295 24.65 -11.88 14.26
N GLU A 296 25.77 -12.60 14.30
CA GLU A 296 26.21 -13.40 15.46
C GLU A 296 26.51 -12.54 16.68
N LYS A 297 26.87 -11.26 16.48
CA LYS A 297 27.05 -10.28 17.56
C LYS A 297 25.72 -9.67 18.02
N GLY A 298 24.62 -9.95 17.34
CA GLY A 298 23.29 -9.45 17.69
C GLY A 298 22.86 -8.18 16.96
N VAL A 299 23.56 -7.77 15.90
CA VAL A 299 23.11 -6.66 15.04
C VAL A 299 21.82 -7.06 14.35
N VAL A 300 20.83 -6.17 14.35
CA VAL A 300 19.57 -6.36 13.61
C VAL A 300 19.83 -6.16 12.12
N LEU A 301 19.32 -7.12 11.31
CA LEU A 301 19.55 -7.18 9.87
C LEU A 301 18.39 -6.61 9.05
#